data_f814f60b57cfd0293d7b3ad69fbae8d7
#
_entry.id   f814f60b57cfd0293d7b3ad69fbae8d7
#
_cell.length_a   1.000
_cell.length_b   1.000
_cell.length_c   1.000
_cell.angle_alpha   90.00
_cell.angle_beta   90.00
_cell.angle_gamma   90.00
#
_symmetry.space_group_name_H-M   'P 1'
#
loop_
_entity.id
_entity.type
_entity.pdbx_description
1 polymer ?
#
loop_
_entity_poly.entity_id
_entity_poly.type
_entity_poly.pdbx_seq_one_letter_code
_entity_poly.pdbx_strand_id
1 'polypeptide(L)'
;MVSFIQISIFAHELTSLLDIKVVMSKKDNTEQAILQAAETEFLDKGFALAKTTEIAKQAGVTHAMLHYYYRTKEKLFERVFQEKVDLMAHSLVA
;
A
#
# COMPACT_ATOMS: atom_id res chain seq x y z
N MET A 1 -34.75 -7.54 25.61
CA MET A 1 -33.53 -6.69 25.73
C MET A 1 -32.31 -7.58 25.70
N VAL A 2 -31.41 -7.30 24.79
CA VAL A 2 -30.16 -8.05 24.68
C VAL A 2 -29.34 -7.79 25.94
N SER A 3 -28.81 -8.84 26.56
CA SER A 3 -28.02 -8.66 27.77
C SER A 3 -26.74 -7.88 27.43
N PHE A 4 -26.25 -7.12 28.39
CA PHE A 4 -25.01 -6.36 28.25
C PHE A 4 -23.85 -7.30 27.92
N ILE A 5 -23.86 -8.53 28.46
CA ILE A 5 -22.84 -9.53 28.20
C ILE A 5 -22.88 -9.96 26.73
N GLN A 6 -24.06 -10.16 26.15
CA GLN A 6 -24.19 -10.51 24.73
C GLN A 6 -23.70 -9.41 23.82
N ILE A 7 -24.00 -8.15 24.15
CA ILE A 7 -23.50 -7.01 23.41
C ILE A 7 -21.97 -6.97 23.48
N SER A 8 -21.41 -7.23 24.66
CA SER A 8 -19.96 -7.23 24.86
C SER A 8 -19.26 -8.33 24.05
N ILE A 9 -19.83 -9.55 24.05
CA ILE A 9 -19.30 -10.67 23.28
C ILE A 9 -19.36 -10.37 21.78
N PHE A 10 -20.50 -9.86 21.33
CA PHE A 10 -20.69 -9.51 19.92
C PHE A 10 -19.72 -8.40 19.50
N ALA A 11 -19.53 -7.38 20.34
CA ALA A 11 -18.59 -6.30 20.10
C ALA A 11 -17.15 -6.82 20.05
N HIS A 12 -16.82 -7.80 20.88
CA HIS A 12 -15.49 -8.41 20.88
C HIS A 12 -15.21 -9.14 19.56
N GLU A 13 -16.18 -9.90 19.05
CA GLU A 13 -16.04 -10.57 17.75
C GLU A 13 -15.91 -9.57 16.63
N LEU A 14 -16.70 -8.50 16.64
CA LEU A 14 -16.60 -7.42 15.66
C LEU A 14 -15.25 -6.73 15.74
N THR A 15 -14.74 -6.50 16.95
CA THR A 15 -13.43 -5.89 17.15
C THR A 15 -12.33 -6.77 16.57
N SER A 16 -12.43 -8.08 16.74
CA SER A 16 -11.46 -9.02 16.18
C SER A 16 -11.43 -8.95 14.64
N LEU A 17 -12.62 -8.90 14.02
CA LEU A 17 -12.73 -8.75 12.58
C LEU A 17 -12.21 -7.38 12.12
N LEU A 18 -12.49 -6.32 12.88
CA LEU A 18 -11.99 -4.98 12.58
C LEU A 18 -10.48 -4.91 12.72
N ASP A 19 -9.90 -5.60 13.70
CA ASP A 19 -8.44 -5.67 13.88
C ASP A 19 -7.77 -6.31 12.66
N ILE A 20 -8.35 -7.39 12.13
CA ILE A 20 -7.85 -8.03 10.92
C ILE A 20 -7.94 -7.05 9.75
N LYS A 21 -9.06 -6.36 9.59
CA LYS A 21 -9.24 -5.37 8.52
C LYS A 21 -8.28 -4.21 8.67
N VAL A 22 -8.04 -3.74 9.89
CA VAL A 22 -7.11 -2.64 10.17
C VAL A 22 -5.68 -3.06 9.82
N VAL A 23 -5.27 -4.29 10.14
CA VAL A 23 -3.95 -4.79 9.79
C VAL A 23 -3.79 -4.89 8.27
N MET A 24 -4.78 -5.42 7.58
CA MET A 24 -4.77 -5.49 6.12
C MET A 24 -4.78 -4.10 5.49
N SER A 25 -5.56 -3.18 6.05
CA SER A 25 -5.63 -1.79 5.59
C SER A 25 -4.30 -1.07 5.78
N LYS A 26 -3.60 -1.30 6.88
CA LYS A 26 -2.27 -0.73 7.11
C LYS A 26 -1.26 -1.23 6.09
N LYS A 27 -1.30 -2.52 5.76
CA LYS A 27 -0.44 -3.10 4.74
C LYS A 27 -0.73 -2.47 3.39
N ASP A 28 -2.00 -2.35 3.02
CA ASP A 28 -2.42 -1.72 1.77
C ASP A 28 -2.01 -0.25 1.73
N ASN A 29 -2.17 0.47 2.83
CA ASN A 29 -1.79 1.88 2.93
C ASN A 29 -0.29 2.06 2.80
N THR A 30 0.50 1.17 3.39
CA THR A 30 1.95 1.19 3.27
C THR A 30 2.38 0.96 1.83
N GLU A 31 1.80 -0.04 1.17
CA GLU A 31 2.09 -0.34 -0.22
C GLU A 31 1.70 0.84 -1.11
N GLN A 32 0.54 1.44 -0.90
CA GLN A 32 0.11 2.60 -1.66
C GLN A 32 1.02 3.79 -1.46
N ALA A 33 1.48 4.02 -0.23
CA ALA A 33 2.44 5.08 0.05
C ALA A 33 3.75 4.86 -0.71
N ILE A 34 4.23 3.63 -0.75
CA ILE A 34 5.43 3.26 -1.51
C ILE A 34 5.22 3.52 -3.01
N LEU A 35 4.08 3.09 -3.55
CA LEU A 35 3.78 3.24 -4.97
C LEU A 35 3.63 4.71 -5.36
N GLN A 36 3.00 5.53 -4.53
CA GLN A 36 2.89 6.97 -4.77
C GLN A 36 4.26 7.65 -4.74
N ALA A 37 5.07 7.32 -3.77
CA ALA A 37 6.42 7.86 -3.65
C ALA A 37 7.29 7.43 -4.83
N ALA A 38 7.16 6.17 -5.25
CA ALA A 38 7.88 5.63 -6.41
C ALA A 38 7.46 6.35 -7.70
N GLU A 39 6.16 6.55 -7.89
CA GLU A 39 5.66 7.28 -9.06
C GLU A 39 6.24 8.68 -9.12
N THR A 40 6.22 9.40 -8.00
CA THR A 40 6.77 10.75 -7.92
C THR A 40 8.26 10.75 -8.26
N GLU A 41 9.02 9.83 -7.69
CA GLU A 41 10.46 9.73 -7.91
C GLU A 41 10.78 9.39 -9.37
N PHE A 42 10.06 8.43 -9.95
CA PHE A 42 10.26 8.02 -11.34
C PHE A 42 9.89 9.13 -12.32
N LEU A 43 8.81 9.86 -12.06
CA LEU A 43 8.40 10.98 -12.91
C LEU A 43 9.38 12.15 -12.81
N ASP A 44 9.93 12.40 -11.62
CA ASP A 44 10.84 13.51 -11.40
C ASP A 44 12.23 13.25 -11.99
N LYS A 45 12.78 12.05 -11.74
CA LYS A 45 14.19 11.75 -12.07
C LYS A 45 14.36 10.74 -13.19
N GLY A 46 13.30 10.07 -13.61
CA GLY A 46 13.37 8.96 -14.54
C GLY A 46 13.84 7.68 -13.85
N PHE A 47 13.68 6.55 -14.52
CA PHE A 47 13.99 5.25 -13.93
C PHE A 47 15.45 5.13 -13.54
N ALA A 48 16.36 5.56 -14.40
CA ALA A 48 17.80 5.37 -14.19
C ALA A 48 18.30 6.13 -12.96
N LEU A 49 17.80 7.34 -12.73
CA LEU A 49 18.28 8.21 -11.64
C LEU A 49 17.45 8.09 -10.38
N ALA A 50 16.29 7.46 -10.44
CA ALA A 50 15.45 7.26 -9.27
C ALA A 50 16.14 6.36 -8.25
N LYS A 51 16.02 6.71 -6.96
CA LYS A 51 16.68 5.97 -5.87
C LYS A 51 15.65 5.38 -4.95
N THR A 52 15.77 4.09 -4.67
CA THR A 52 14.86 3.40 -3.74
C THR A 52 14.97 3.96 -2.32
N THR A 53 16.15 4.45 -1.93
CA THR A 53 16.34 5.12 -0.63
C THR A 53 15.47 6.37 -0.52
N GLU A 54 15.38 7.17 -1.58
CA GLU A 54 14.53 8.35 -1.60
C GLU A 54 13.06 7.98 -1.60
N ILE A 55 12.70 6.94 -2.33
CA ILE A 55 11.32 6.43 -2.36
C ILE A 55 10.89 6.01 -0.95
N ALA A 56 11.72 5.25 -0.25
CA ALA A 56 11.44 4.83 1.11
C ALA A 56 11.25 6.03 2.05
N LYS A 57 12.12 7.01 1.92
CA LYS A 57 12.06 8.24 2.72
C LYS A 57 10.76 9.00 2.49
N GLN A 58 10.37 9.19 1.24
CA GLN A 58 9.14 9.88 0.88
C GLN A 58 7.90 9.10 1.35
N ALA A 59 7.96 7.77 1.29
CA ALA A 59 6.86 6.92 1.74
C ALA A 59 6.76 6.82 3.26
N GLY A 60 7.79 7.28 3.99
CA GLY A 60 7.82 7.18 5.43
C GLY A 60 8.10 5.78 5.95
N VAL A 61 8.82 4.97 5.17
CA VAL A 61 9.18 3.61 5.54
C VAL A 61 10.69 3.45 5.52
N THR A 62 11.19 2.38 6.15
CA THR A 62 12.62 2.05 6.09
C THR A 62 12.93 1.45 4.73
N HIS A 63 14.20 1.54 4.32
CA HIS A 63 14.66 0.91 3.09
C HIS A 63 14.46 -0.61 3.13
N ALA A 64 14.67 -1.21 4.30
CA ALA A 64 14.45 -2.64 4.48
C ALA A 64 12.98 -3.01 4.25
N MET A 65 12.06 -2.18 4.72
CA MET A 65 10.62 -2.40 4.51
C MET A 65 10.26 -2.27 3.02
N LEU A 66 10.82 -1.30 2.34
CA LEU A 66 10.64 -1.16 0.90
C LEU A 66 11.10 -2.42 0.19
N HIS A 67 12.27 -2.94 0.53
CA HIS A 67 12.81 -4.18 -0.04
C HIS A 67 11.95 -5.41 0.27
N TYR A 68 11.25 -5.39 1.38
CA TYR A 68 10.32 -6.46 1.70
C TYR A 68 9.16 -6.50 0.70
N TYR A 69 8.64 -5.34 0.32
CA TYR A 69 7.55 -5.26 -0.66
C TYR A 69 8.05 -5.42 -2.10
N TYR A 70 9.17 -4.79 -2.43
CA TYR A 70 9.72 -4.78 -3.78
C TYR A 70 11.22 -4.94 -3.71
N ARG A 71 11.71 -6.08 -4.14
CA ARG A 71 13.13 -6.43 -4.01
C ARG A 71 14.04 -5.61 -4.91
N THR A 72 13.54 -5.18 -6.06
CA THR A 72 14.34 -4.43 -7.03
C THR A 72 13.60 -3.19 -7.49
N LYS A 73 14.34 -2.21 -7.96
CA LYS A 73 13.78 -1.00 -8.55
C LYS A 73 12.94 -1.34 -9.79
N GLU A 74 13.36 -2.33 -10.54
CA GLU A 74 12.65 -2.79 -11.73
C GLU A 74 11.27 -3.34 -11.38
N LYS A 75 11.17 -4.13 -10.32
CA LYS A 75 9.89 -4.69 -9.88
C LYS A 75 8.96 -3.59 -9.37
N LEU A 76 9.52 -2.62 -8.68
CA LEU A 76 8.75 -1.46 -8.21
C LEU A 76 8.22 -0.65 -9.39
N PHE A 77 9.04 -0.41 -10.39
CA PHE A 77 8.66 0.30 -11.61
C PHE A 77 7.55 -0.45 -12.36
N GLU A 78 7.70 -1.77 -12.51
CA GLU A 78 6.69 -2.60 -13.15
C GLU A 78 5.34 -2.48 -12.45
N ARG A 79 5.35 -2.48 -11.13
CA ARG A 79 4.11 -2.38 -10.35
C ARG A 79 3.45 -1.01 -10.50
N VAL A 80 4.21 0.05 -10.47
CA VAL A 80 3.70 1.41 -10.70
C VAL A 80 3.12 1.52 -12.10
N PHE A 81 3.83 1.01 -13.10
CA PHE A 81 3.38 1.03 -14.49
C PHE A 81 2.10 0.21 -14.67
N GLN A 82 2.05 -0.98 -14.08
CA GLN A 82 0.88 -1.86 -14.17
C GLN A 82 -0.36 -1.20 -13.56
N GLU A 83 -0.20 -0.51 -12.45
CA GLU A 83 -1.29 0.22 -11.82
C GLU A 83 -1.84 1.30 -12.74
N LYS A 84 -0.97 2.02 -13.44
CA LYS A 84 -1.38 3.04 -14.39
C LYS A 84 -2.08 2.45 -15.59
N VAL A 85 -1.60 1.34 -16.11
CA VAL A 85 -2.22 0.63 -17.23
C VAL A 85 -3.62 0.13 -16.84
N ASP A 86 -3.75 -0.42 -15.65
CA ASP A 86 -5.03 -0.90 -15.13
C ASP A 86 -6.05 0.24 -15.02
N LEU A 87 -5.63 1.40 -14.52
CA LEU A 87 -6.48 2.57 -14.42
C LEU A 87 -6.92 3.06 -15.79
N MET A 88 -6.03 3.08 -16.76
CA MET A 88 -6.35 3.48 -18.14
C MET A 88 -7.30 2.50 -18.79
N ALA A 89 -7.06 1.20 -18.65
CA ALA A 89 -7.93 0.16 -19.19
C ALA A 89 -9.34 0.24 -18.58
N HIS A 90 -9.41 0.46 -17.26
CA HIS A 90 -10.68 0.60 -16.57
C HIS A 90 -11.45 1.83 -17.05
N SER A 91 -10.75 2.92 -17.27
CA SER A 91 -11.34 4.17 -17.78
C SER A 91 -11.88 3.99 -19.21
N LEU A 92 -11.19 3.20 -20.04
CA LEU A 92 -11.63 2.95 -21.40
C LEU A 92 -12.84 2.02 -21.48
N VAL A 93 -12.96 1.08 -20.55
CA VAL A 93 -14.05 0.13 -20.50
C VAL A 93 -15.31 0.71 -19.84
N ALA A 94 -15.10 1.62 -18.91
CA ALA A 94 -16.21 2.30 -18.25
C ALA A 94 -16.82 3.32 -19.20
#